data_a5b3aa9e74c996277469316e6d9ee865
#
_entry.id   a5b3aa9e74c996277469316e6d9ee865
#
_cell.length_a   1.000
_cell.length_b   1.000
_cell.length_c   1.000
_cell.angle_alpha   90.00
_cell.angle_beta   90.00
_cell.angle_gamma   90.00
#
_symmetry.space_group_name_H-M   'P 1'
#
loop_
_entity.id
_entity.type
_entity.pdbx_description
1 polymer ?
#
loop_
_entity_poly.entity_id
_entity_poly.type
_entity_poly.pdbx_seq_one_letter_code
_entity_poly.pdbx_strand_id
1 'polypeptide(L)'
;DLAKRLGQADPSLKEVLQAYAEAGVQPLPYPFEAVADRIGEALGVPSLKARRTLNTIAVAASLHLLSYPLEPLLQALALQFRGEVLELNRKVAEAVYREEAPRLPFRLEVLGPAPGRIYFTGAQAAALGKLAGGLRFQTYYPISPATDESVFLEAHTHLPGADVAVVQTEDE
;
A
#
# COMPACT_ATOMS: atom_id res chain seq x y z
N ASP A 1 -3.61 18.33 14.87
CA ASP A 1 -3.60 17.33 15.94
C ASP A 1 -5.00 17.26 16.59
N LEU A 2 -5.70 16.13 16.38
CA LEU A 2 -7.09 15.93 16.80
C LEU A 2 -7.22 15.84 18.33
N ALA A 3 -6.30 15.14 19.00
CA ALA A 3 -6.28 15.01 20.45
C ALA A 3 -6.20 16.39 21.13
N LYS A 4 -5.38 17.29 20.58
CA LYS A 4 -5.27 18.67 21.07
C LYS A 4 -6.55 19.47 20.86
N ARG A 5 -7.28 19.25 19.75
CA ARG A 5 -8.57 19.90 19.47
C ARG A 5 -9.67 19.40 20.42
N LEU A 6 -9.64 18.13 20.80
CA LEU A 6 -10.58 17.54 21.74
C LEU A 6 -10.25 17.82 23.20
N GLY A 7 -9.07 18.40 23.49
CA GLY A 7 -8.63 18.62 24.87
C GLY A 7 -8.38 17.35 25.67
N GLN A 8 -8.21 16.22 25.00
CA GLN A 8 -8.02 14.89 25.60
C GLN A 8 -6.64 14.33 25.23
N ALA A 9 -6.02 13.65 26.17
CA ALA A 9 -4.72 13.00 25.93
C ALA A 9 -4.86 11.74 25.04
N ASP A 10 -5.97 11.02 25.18
CA ASP A 10 -6.24 9.75 24.44
C ASP A 10 -7.74 9.62 24.12
N PRO A 11 -8.24 10.26 23.05
CA PRO A 11 -9.63 10.21 22.68
C PRO A 11 -10.03 8.81 22.18
N SER A 12 -11.21 8.35 22.57
CA SER A 12 -11.76 7.11 22.03
C SER A 12 -12.04 7.20 20.53
N LEU A 13 -12.07 6.07 19.83
CA LEU A 13 -12.39 6.02 18.39
C LEU A 13 -13.73 6.72 18.07
N LYS A 14 -14.72 6.56 18.95
CA LYS A 14 -16.03 7.21 18.79
C LYS A 14 -15.93 8.73 18.79
N GLU A 15 -15.18 9.30 19.72
CA GLU A 15 -14.94 10.74 19.80
C GLU A 15 -14.15 11.26 18.60
N VAL A 16 -13.18 10.49 18.14
CA VAL A 16 -12.42 10.80 16.92
C VAL A 16 -13.35 10.85 15.69
N LEU A 17 -14.20 9.85 15.52
CA LEU A 17 -15.15 9.80 14.40
C LEU A 17 -16.19 10.93 14.46
N GLN A 18 -16.65 11.25 15.66
CA GLN A 18 -17.59 12.38 15.87
C GLN A 18 -16.93 13.72 15.50
N ALA A 19 -15.70 13.95 15.96
CA ALA A 19 -14.97 15.18 15.63
C ALA A 19 -14.70 15.32 14.11
N TYR A 20 -14.46 14.21 13.40
CA TYR A 20 -14.37 14.23 11.95
C TYR A 20 -15.71 14.57 11.30
N ALA A 21 -16.82 13.99 11.77
CA ALA A 21 -18.14 14.29 11.25
C ALA A 21 -18.50 15.77 11.45
N GLU A 22 -18.21 16.34 12.63
CA GLU A 22 -18.39 17.76 12.92
C GLU A 22 -17.53 18.68 12.03
N ALA A 23 -16.36 18.19 11.60
CA ALA A 23 -15.49 18.88 10.65
C ALA A 23 -15.91 18.71 9.17
N GLY A 24 -17.09 18.08 8.90
CA GLY A 24 -17.61 17.85 7.56
C GLY A 24 -16.98 16.65 6.82
N VAL A 25 -16.20 15.82 7.53
CA VAL A 25 -15.70 14.55 7.01
C VAL A 25 -16.74 13.47 7.28
N GLN A 26 -17.14 12.74 6.25
CA GLN A 26 -18.05 11.61 6.38
C GLN A 26 -17.27 10.31 6.63
N PRO A 27 -17.27 9.75 7.85
CA PRO A 27 -16.69 8.44 8.11
C PRO A 27 -17.49 7.35 7.40
N LEU A 28 -16.81 6.45 6.71
CA LEU A 28 -17.39 5.28 6.05
C LEU A 28 -16.86 4.02 6.75
N PRO A 29 -17.56 3.49 7.75
CA PRO A 29 -17.13 2.26 8.41
C PRO A 29 -17.23 1.08 7.44
N TYR A 30 -16.17 0.28 7.36
CA TYR A 30 -16.14 -0.93 6.53
C TYR A 30 -15.71 -2.13 7.37
N PRO A 31 -16.54 -3.18 7.49
CA PRO A 31 -16.30 -4.31 8.37
C PRO A 31 -15.34 -5.33 7.73
N PHE A 32 -14.07 -4.99 7.57
CA PHE A 32 -13.06 -5.78 6.84
C PHE A 32 -13.02 -7.26 7.22
N GLU A 33 -13.01 -7.58 8.52
CA GLU A 33 -12.93 -8.98 8.98
C GLU A 33 -14.19 -9.76 8.63
N ALA A 34 -15.38 -9.18 8.84
CA ALA A 34 -16.65 -9.83 8.49
C ALA A 34 -16.75 -10.04 6.97
N VAL A 35 -16.27 -9.10 6.17
CA VAL A 35 -16.17 -9.23 4.71
C VAL A 35 -15.21 -10.35 4.34
N ALA A 36 -14.03 -10.42 4.97
CA ALA A 36 -13.06 -11.50 4.72
C ALA A 36 -13.64 -12.88 5.07
N ASP A 37 -14.30 -13.01 6.21
CA ASP A 37 -14.90 -14.27 6.65
C ASP A 37 -16.01 -14.72 5.69
N ARG A 38 -16.91 -13.82 5.29
CA ARG A 38 -17.98 -14.11 4.33
C ARG A 38 -17.46 -14.50 2.94
N ILE A 39 -16.45 -13.78 2.44
CA ILE A 39 -15.82 -14.14 1.16
C ILE A 39 -15.09 -15.47 1.28
N GLY A 40 -14.40 -15.71 2.40
CA GLY A 40 -13.74 -16.97 2.68
C GLY A 40 -14.73 -18.16 2.66
N GLU A 41 -15.88 -18.02 3.32
CA GLU A 41 -16.94 -19.01 3.32
C GLU A 41 -17.47 -19.29 1.90
N ALA A 42 -17.77 -18.24 1.15
CA ALA A 42 -18.25 -18.36 -0.23
C ALA A 42 -17.22 -19.01 -1.19
N LEU A 43 -15.94 -18.89 -0.91
CA LEU A 43 -14.86 -19.49 -1.69
C LEU A 43 -14.40 -20.86 -1.15
N GLY A 44 -14.96 -21.33 -0.04
CA GLY A 44 -14.50 -22.56 0.64
C GLY A 44 -13.09 -22.44 1.23
N VAL A 45 -12.68 -21.24 1.62
CA VAL A 45 -11.34 -20.96 2.17
C VAL A 45 -11.43 -20.76 3.68
N PRO A 46 -10.54 -21.39 4.48
CA PRO A 46 -10.51 -21.19 5.92
C PRO A 46 -10.37 -19.71 6.30
N SER A 47 -11.10 -19.26 7.34
CA SER A 47 -11.14 -17.85 7.80
C SER A 47 -9.74 -17.26 8.00
N LEU A 48 -8.82 -17.99 8.63
CA LEU A 48 -7.44 -17.51 8.82
C LEU A 48 -6.71 -17.22 7.48
N LYS A 49 -6.96 -18.04 6.45
CA LYS A 49 -6.39 -17.83 5.10
C LYS A 49 -7.07 -16.65 4.42
N ALA A 50 -8.39 -16.50 4.55
CA ALA A 50 -9.15 -15.39 4.02
C ALA A 50 -8.71 -14.05 4.65
N ARG A 51 -8.51 -14.00 5.96
CA ARG A 51 -8.05 -12.78 6.67
C ARG A 51 -6.66 -12.30 6.27
N ARG A 52 -5.82 -13.15 5.67
CA ARG A 52 -4.55 -12.69 5.07
C ARG A 52 -4.74 -11.76 3.86
N THR A 53 -5.94 -11.69 3.30
CA THR A 53 -6.28 -10.80 2.18
C THR A 53 -6.87 -9.45 2.61
N LEU A 54 -6.89 -9.11 3.90
CA LEU A 54 -7.48 -7.86 4.40
C LEU A 54 -6.95 -6.62 3.69
N ASN A 55 -5.65 -6.58 3.37
CA ASN A 55 -5.07 -5.46 2.62
C ASN A 55 -5.65 -5.37 1.20
N THR A 56 -5.86 -6.50 0.54
CA THR A 56 -6.50 -6.53 -0.79
C THR A 56 -7.96 -6.08 -0.71
N ILE A 57 -8.70 -6.51 0.33
CA ILE A 57 -10.08 -6.05 0.58
C ILE A 57 -10.10 -4.53 0.77
N ALA A 58 -9.18 -3.99 1.59
CA ALA A 58 -9.10 -2.55 1.85
C ALA A 58 -8.84 -1.74 0.57
N VAL A 59 -7.87 -2.16 -0.24
CA VAL A 59 -7.56 -1.51 -1.52
C VAL A 59 -8.73 -1.65 -2.49
N ALA A 60 -9.30 -2.84 -2.64
CA ALA A 60 -10.43 -3.08 -3.54
C ALA A 60 -11.66 -2.25 -3.15
N ALA A 61 -12.01 -2.20 -1.86
CA ALA A 61 -13.13 -1.39 -1.35
C ALA A 61 -12.90 0.11 -1.59
N SER A 62 -11.69 0.61 -1.35
CA SER A 62 -11.34 2.00 -1.59
C SER A 62 -11.42 2.38 -3.07
N LEU A 63 -10.89 1.55 -3.95
CA LEU A 63 -10.96 1.77 -5.40
C LEU A 63 -12.39 1.68 -5.92
N HIS A 64 -13.17 0.70 -5.44
CA HIS A 64 -14.59 0.55 -5.80
C HIS A 64 -15.42 1.76 -5.36
N LEU A 65 -15.20 2.26 -4.14
CA LEU A 65 -15.82 3.47 -3.62
C LEU A 65 -15.57 4.69 -4.53
N LEU A 66 -14.37 4.77 -5.12
CA LEU A 66 -13.96 5.83 -6.05
C LEU A 66 -14.31 5.51 -7.51
N SER A 67 -15.15 4.51 -7.76
CA SER A 67 -15.56 4.06 -9.10
C SER A 67 -14.37 3.77 -10.05
N TYR A 68 -13.22 3.36 -9.49
CA TYR A 68 -12.05 2.96 -10.26
C TYR A 68 -12.25 1.55 -10.81
N PRO A 69 -11.85 1.25 -12.06
CA PRO A 69 -12.05 -0.08 -12.64
C PRO A 69 -11.21 -1.14 -11.94
N LEU A 70 -11.69 -2.38 -11.95
CA LEU A 70 -11.05 -3.52 -11.30
C LEU A 70 -9.74 -3.96 -11.98
N GLU A 71 -9.70 -3.88 -13.31
CA GLU A 71 -8.60 -4.47 -14.11
C GLU A 71 -7.20 -3.98 -13.72
N PRO A 72 -6.94 -2.67 -13.47
CA PRO A 72 -5.63 -2.23 -13.00
C PRO A 72 -5.23 -2.84 -11.66
N LEU A 73 -6.19 -3.08 -10.75
CA LEU A 73 -5.91 -3.77 -9.49
C LEU A 73 -5.50 -5.23 -9.72
N LEU A 74 -6.20 -5.95 -10.61
CA LEU A 74 -5.85 -7.34 -10.93
C LEU A 74 -4.44 -7.44 -11.56
N GLN A 75 -4.07 -6.49 -12.40
CA GLN A 75 -2.73 -6.39 -12.96
C GLN A 75 -1.67 -6.12 -11.88
N ALA A 76 -1.92 -5.20 -10.96
CA ALA A 76 -1.03 -4.92 -9.84
C ALA A 76 -0.85 -6.14 -8.91
N LEU A 77 -1.94 -6.86 -8.61
CA LEU A 77 -1.87 -8.11 -7.84
C LEU A 77 -1.00 -9.16 -8.53
N ALA A 78 -1.07 -9.27 -9.88
CA ALA A 78 -0.24 -10.19 -10.64
C ALA A 78 1.26 -9.83 -10.66
N LEU A 79 1.60 -8.55 -10.43
CA LEU A 79 3.00 -8.15 -10.23
C LEU A 79 3.50 -8.55 -8.84
N GLN A 80 2.65 -8.48 -7.83
CA GLN A 80 3.02 -8.68 -6.42
C GLN A 80 2.97 -10.15 -5.98
N PHE A 81 1.99 -10.93 -6.44
CA PHE A 81 1.71 -12.29 -5.98
C PHE A 81 1.86 -13.33 -7.09
N ARG A 82 1.97 -14.62 -6.68
CA ARG A 82 2.06 -15.75 -7.60
C ARG A 82 1.21 -16.93 -7.08
N GLY A 83 0.86 -17.86 -7.97
CA GLY A 83 0.20 -19.13 -7.63
C GLY A 83 -1.10 -18.94 -6.87
N GLU A 84 -1.36 -19.79 -5.89
CA GLU A 84 -2.60 -19.79 -5.08
C GLU A 84 -2.84 -18.46 -4.35
N VAL A 85 -1.77 -17.76 -3.95
CA VAL A 85 -1.90 -16.47 -3.25
C VAL A 85 -2.46 -15.42 -4.22
N LEU A 86 -1.99 -15.40 -5.47
CA LEU A 86 -2.53 -14.51 -6.49
C LEU A 86 -4.00 -14.83 -6.76
N GLU A 87 -4.33 -16.11 -6.98
CA GLU A 87 -5.71 -16.53 -7.28
C GLU A 87 -6.70 -16.17 -6.16
N LEU A 88 -6.29 -16.35 -4.90
CA LEU A 88 -7.11 -15.96 -3.76
C LEU A 88 -7.33 -14.44 -3.73
N ASN A 89 -6.27 -13.64 -3.90
CA ASN A 89 -6.38 -12.19 -3.87
C ASN A 89 -7.23 -11.65 -5.05
N ARG A 90 -7.13 -12.25 -6.24
CA ARG A 90 -7.98 -11.91 -7.39
C ARG A 90 -9.45 -12.17 -7.10
N LYS A 91 -9.79 -13.38 -6.63
CA LYS A 91 -11.18 -13.74 -6.27
C LYS A 91 -11.76 -12.83 -5.20
N VAL A 92 -10.93 -12.45 -4.21
CA VAL A 92 -11.32 -11.53 -3.15
C VAL A 92 -11.58 -10.13 -3.71
N ALA A 93 -10.70 -9.59 -4.55
CA ALA A 93 -10.90 -8.29 -5.19
C ALA A 93 -12.18 -8.28 -6.05
N GLU A 94 -12.39 -9.33 -6.86
CA GLU A 94 -13.61 -9.50 -7.67
C GLU A 94 -14.87 -9.58 -6.81
N ALA A 95 -14.82 -10.27 -5.66
CA ALA A 95 -15.95 -10.38 -4.76
C ALA A 95 -16.33 -9.01 -4.17
N VAL A 96 -15.34 -8.22 -3.73
CA VAL A 96 -15.55 -6.86 -3.22
C VAL A 96 -16.20 -5.96 -4.30
N TYR A 97 -15.77 -6.06 -5.54
CA TYR A 97 -16.34 -5.26 -6.64
C TYR A 97 -17.75 -5.69 -7.04
N ARG A 98 -18.19 -6.91 -6.74
CA ARG A 98 -19.57 -7.37 -6.95
C ARG A 98 -20.53 -6.89 -5.87
N GLU A 99 -20.03 -6.48 -4.73
CA GLU A 99 -20.88 -5.98 -3.65
C GLU A 99 -21.47 -4.62 -4.02
N GLU A 100 -22.72 -4.40 -3.62
CA GLU A 100 -23.34 -3.08 -3.69
C GLU A 100 -22.77 -2.21 -2.55
N ALA A 101 -21.60 -1.62 -2.78
CA ALA A 101 -21.01 -0.66 -1.88
C ALA A 101 -21.45 0.77 -2.26
N PRO A 102 -21.55 1.69 -1.30
CA PRO A 102 -21.79 3.09 -1.62
C PRO A 102 -20.68 3.62 -2.52
N ARG A 103 -21.04 4.39 -3.54
CA ARG A 103 -20.09 5.06 -4.42
C ARG A 103 -20.07 6.54 -4.11
N LEU A 104 -18.92 7.14 -4.15
CA LEU A 104 -18.80 8.59 -4.04
C LEU A 104 -19.29 9.27 -5.33
N PRO A 105 -19.72 10.54 -5.25
CA PRO A 105 -20.19 11.28 -6.43
C PRO A 105 -19.07 11.65 -7.42
N PHE A 106 -17.83 11.40 -7.07
CA PHE A 106 -16.65 11.58 -7.90
C PHE A 106 -15.95 10.24 -8.14
N ARG A 107 -15.18 10.17 -9.20
CA ARG A 107 -14.43 8.97 -9.58
C ARG A 107 -12.98 9.28 -9.88
N LEU A 108 -12.10 8.30 -9.68
CA LEU A 108 -10.74 8.36 -10.20
C LEU A 108 -10.72 7.98 -11.68
N GLU A 109 -10.02 8.77 -12.47
CA GLU A 109 -9.75 8.43 -13.85
C GLU A 109 -8.57 7.50 -13.98
N VAL A 110 -8.67 6.53 -14.89
CA VAL A 110 -7.53 5.71 -15.28
C VAL A 110 -6.64 6.55 -16.19
N LEU A 111 -5.50 6.94 -15.67
CA LEU A 111 -4.50 7.63 -16.48
C LEU A 111 -3.88 6.63 -17.45
N GLY A 112 -3.77 7.02 -18.71
CA GLY A 112 -3.08 6.25 -19.74
C GLY A 112 -1.57 6.11 -19.45
N PRO A 113 -0.86 5.28 -20.23
CA PRO A 113 0.59 5.17 -20.12
C PRO A 113 1.26 6.54 -20.22
N ALA A 114 2.22 6.78 -19.35
CA ALA A 114 3.02 7.99 -19.37
C ALA A 114 4.46 7.65 -19.84
N PRO A 115 4.69 7.53 -21.16
CA PRO A 115 6.00 7.16 -21.69
C PRO A 115 7.07 8.14 -21.22
N GLY A 116 8.23 7.60 -20.86
CA GLY A 116 9.33 8.40 -20.31
C GLY A 116 9.19 8.80 -18.85
N ARG A 117 8.13 8.35 -18.16
CA ARG A 117 7.99 8.48 -16.71
C ARG A 117 8.20 7.14 -16.02
N ILE A 118 8.89 7.18 -14.90
CA ILE A 118 9.14 6.03 -14.06
C ILE A 118 8.67 6.38 -12.64
N TYR A 119 8.03 5.43 -11.99
CA TYR A 119 7.64 5.58 -10.59
C TYR A 119 8.80 5.13 -9.70
N PHE A 120 9.25 6.01 -8.81
CA PHE A 120 10.22 5.70 -7.77
C PHE A 120 9.71 6.16 -6.41
N THR A 121 10.10 5.44 -5.36
CA THR A 121 10.00 5.97 -4.00
C THR A 121 11.06 7.04 -3.77
N GLY A 122 10.89 7.88 -2.74
CA GLY A 122 11.91 8.88 -2.37
C GLY A 122 13.27 8.25 -2.10
N ALA A 123 13.32 7.11 -1.40
CA ALA A 123 14.55 6.36 -1.13
C ALA A 123 15.25 5.89 -2.41
N GLN A 124 14.50 5.31 -3.35
CA GLN A 124 15.02 4.89 -4.65
C GLN A 124 15.56 6.08 -5.47
N ALA A 125 14.83 7.20 -5.47
CA ALA A 125 15.27 8.41 -6.16
C ALA A 125 16.55 8.99 -5.55
N ALA A 126 16.67 8.98 -4.23
CA ALA A 126 17.88 9.42 -3.52
C ALA A 126 19.07 8.50 -3.85
N ALA A 127 18.88 7.18 -3.85
CA ALA A 127 19.91 6.22 -4.23
C ALA A 127 20.43 6.45 -5.65
N LEU A 128 19.52 6.63 -6.62
CA LEU A 128 19.89 6.91 -8.00
C LEU A 128 20.60 8.27 -8.13
N GLY A 129 20.16 9.28 -7.40
CA GLY A 129 20.82 10.59 -7.34
C GLY A 129 22.26 10.49 -6.80
N LYS A 130 22.50 9.68 -5.78
CA LYS A 130 23.84 9.40 -5.24
C LYS A 130 24.73 8.71 -6.26
N LEU A 131 24.22 7.69 -6.97
CA LEU A 131 24.94 7.01 -8.04
C LEU A 131 25.30 7.98 -9.18
N ALA A 132 24.34 8.80 -9.61
CA ALA A 132 24.57 9.83 -10.62
C ALA A 132 25.58 10.88 -10.17
N GLY A 133 25.64 11.20 -8.87
CA GLY A 133 26.62 12.07 -8.25
C GLY A 133 28.01 11.43 -8.04
N GLY A 134 28.17 10.17 -8.43
CA GLY A 134 29.46 9.49 -8.36
C GLY A 134 29.76 8.78 -7.05
N LEU A 135 28.73 8.39 -6.28
CA LEU A 135 28.91 7.58 -5.07
C LEU A 135 29.67 6.29 -5.39
N ARG A 136 30.69 5.97 -4.56
CA ARG A 136 31.50 4.75 -4.69
C ARG A 136 31.51 3.90 -3.42
N PHE A 137 31.16 4.50 -2.30
CA PHE A 137 31.14 3.82 -1.01
C PHE A 137 30.05 4.38 -0.12
N GLN A 138 29.27 3.50 0.50
CA GLN A 138 28.25 3.88 1.49
C GLN A 138 28.26 2.89 2.65
N THR A 139 28.29 3.39 3.87
CA THR A 139 27.95 2.63 5.08
C THR A 139 26.56 3.00 5.53
N TYR A 140 25.86 2.07 6.16
CA TYR A 140 24.57 2.37 6.78
C TYR A 140 24.31 1.49 8.00
N TYR A 141 23.60 2.04 8.96
CA TYR A 141 23.03 1.30 10.07
C TYR A 141 21.59 0.88 9.68
N PRO A 142 21.17 -0.39 9.94
CA PRO A 142 19.87 -0.90 9.51
C PRO A 142 18.73 -0.34 10.36
N ILE A 143 18.39 0.92 10.16
CA ILE A 143 17.29 1.61 10.84
C ILE A 143 16.31 2.18 9.82
N SER A 144 15.02 1.93 10.04
CA SER A 144 13.95 2.50 9.21
C SER A 144 13.81 4.00 9.45
N PRO A 145 13.69 4.85 8.42
CA PRO A 145 13.53 4.54 6.99
C PRO A 145 14.84 4.55 6.17
N ALA A 146 16.00 4.76 6.79
CA ALA A 146 17.29 4.93 6.08
C ALA A 146 17.74 3.66 5.33
N THR A 147 17.31 2.48 5.80
CA THR A 147 17.67 1.18 5.22
C THR A 147 17.18 1.03 3.78
N ASP A 148 16.01 1.56 3.43
CA ASP A 148 15.38 1.33 2.12
C ASP A 148 16.26 1.82 0.96
N GLU A 149 16.97 2.92 1.15
CA GLU A 149 17.88 3.48 0.16
C GLU A 149 19.11 2.58 -0.03
N SER A 150 19.71 2.12 1.06
CA SER A 150 20.91 1.28 1.03
C SER A 150 20.63 -0.10 0.48
N VAL A 151 19.51 -0.72 0.83
CA VAL A 151 19.05 -1.98 0.25
C VAL A 151 18.80 -1.84 -1.25
N PHE A 152 18.26 -0.70 -1.69
CA PHE A 152 18.11 -0.45 -3.12
C PHE A 152 19.48 -0.37 -3.82
N LEU A 153 20.47 0.31 -3.25
CA LEU A 153 21.84 0.37 -3.79
C LEU A 153 22.48 -1.02 -3.88
N GLU A 154 22.39 -1.84 -2.81
CA GLU A 154 22.91 -3.21 -2.80
C GLU A 154 22.31 -4.08 -3.91
N ALA A 155 21.00 -3.98 -4.12
CA ALA A 155 20.29 -4.75 -5.15
C ALA A 155 20.64 -4.30 -6.58
N HIS A 156 21.21 -3.11 -6.77
CA HIS A 156 21.40 -2.49 -8.08
C HIS A 156 22.87 -2.17 -8.41
N THR A 157 23.83 -2.80 -7.75
CA THR A 157 25.27 -2.65 -8.01
C THR A 157 25.68 -3.06 -9.43
N HIS A 158 24.79 -3.79 -10.14
CA HIS A 158 25.00 -4.22 -11.53
C HIS A 158 24.65 -3.16 -12.58
N LEU A 159 24.06 -2.05 -12.19
CA LEU A 159 23.72 -0.97 -13.12
C LEU A 159 24.99 -0.32 -13.69
N PRO A 160 25.00 0.09 -14.97
CA PRO A 160 26.13 0.79 -15.54
C PRO A 160 26.52 2.04 -14.73
N GLY A 161 27.77 2.12 -14.32
CA GLY A 161 28.26 3.22 -13.47
C GLY A 161 27.98 3.08 -11.97
N ALA A 162 27.33 1.99 -11.54
CA ALA A 162 27.04 1.70 -10.15
C ALA A 162 28.14 0.91 -9.43
N ASP A 163 29.42 1.22 -9.71
CA ASP A 163 30.57 0.67 -8.99
C ASP A 163 30.60 1.21 -7.54
N VAL A 164 29.66 0.76 -6.73
CA VAL A 164 29.49 1.20 -5.35
C VAL A 164 29.64 0.01 -4.40
N ALA A 165 30.46 0.19 -3.36
CA ALA A 165 30.50 -0.73 -2.23
C ALA A 165 29.53 -0.23 -1.15
N VAL A 166 28.60 -1.09 -0.75
CA VAL A 166 27.63 -0.80 0.32
C VAL A 166 27.92 -1.74 1.47
N VAL A 167 28.08 -1.21 2.67
CA VAL A 167 28.42 -1.97 3.87
C VAL A 167 27.40 -1.67 4.96
N GLN A 168 26.68 -2.70 5.38
CA GLN A 168 25.86 -2.62 6.58
C GLN A 168 26.76 -2.69 7.82
N THR A 169 26.60 -1.73 8.70
CA THR A 169 27.29 -1.69 10.00
C THR A 169 26.28 -1.98 11.10
N GLU A 170 26.72 -2.69 12.14
CA GLU A 170 25.84 -3.04 13.27
C GLU A 170 26.09 -2.14 14.49
N ASP A 171 27.26 -1.51 14.56
CA ASP A 171 27.66 -0.59 15.62
C ASP A 171 28.30 0.68 15.06
N GLU A 172 28.41 1.70 15.93
CA GLU A 172 29.01 3.00 15.64
C GLU A 172 30.54 2.93 15.46
#